data_d95e166dcd68fb75325279647ad8f16d
#
_entry.id   d95e166dcd68fb75325279647ad8f16d
#
_cell.length_a   1.000
_cell.length_b   1.000
_cell.length_c   1.000
_cell.angle_alpha   90.00
_cell.angle_beta   90.00
_cell.angle_gamma   90.00
#
_symmetry.space_group_name_H-M   'P 1'
#
loop_
_entity.id
_entity.type
_entity.pdbx_description
1 polymer ?
#
loop_
_entity_poly.entity_id
_entity_poly.type
_entity_poly.pdbx_seq_one_letter_code
_entity_poly.pdbx_strand_id
1 'polypeptide(L)'
;MYKRQVYDLGGGTFDVSVIEIGDGVIEVLSTAGNNRLGGDDFDQKITDYMIAEFKKQEGVDLSTDKMALQRLKEAAEKAKKELSSATTTNINLPFITATAEGPKHFDMNLTRAKFDELTHDLVMKTSEPVQRALSDAGITASELGQVLLVGGSTRIPAVQEEVKRLTGKEPSKSLNPDECVALGASVQGGKLAGDTGAGDILLLDVTPLSLSIETMGGVATRLIERNTTIPTKKSQIFSTAADNQTAVDINVVQGERQFAKDNKSLGRFQLDGIAPAPRGVPQIEVTFDIDANGIVNVSAKDLGTGKEQHITITAGSNMSDDEIDKAVKEAAAFEAQDKKRKEGIDTRNNADSMVFQVENALKEAGDKIDANDKEAVETDLNALKDLLAQTANAEMTDAQIADIKAAQEKMMESAQKLFAKMYEQTQQAGGQAGPNPGAGAGAAQGGNESGYGDDVVDADYKEV
;
A
#
# COMPACT_ATOMS: atom_id res chain seq x y z
N MET A 1 6.08 20.33 17.39
CA MET A 1 5.39 19.10 16.97
C MET A 1 5.96 17.92 17.75
N TYR A 2 5.09 17.04 18.23
CA TYR A 2 5.49 15.91 19.09
C TYR A 2 5.14 14.61 18.38
N LYS A 3 6.14 13.78 18.10
CA LYS A 3 5.91 12.44 17.51
C LYS A 3 5.64 11.44 18.62
N ARG A 4 4.59 10.65 18.45
CA ARG A 4 4.20 9.60 19.39
C ARG A 4 3.92 8.31 18.63
N GLN A 5 4.13 7.20 19.31
CA GLN A 5 3.69 5.90 18.83
C GLN A 5 2.52 5.44 19.70
N VAL A 6 1.45 5.00 19.05
CA VAL A 6 0.34 4.28 19.68
C VAL A 6 0.57 2.80 19.44
N TYR A 7 0.63 2.02 20.52
CA TYR A 7 0.80 0.57 20.49
C TYR A 7 -0.48 -0.03 21.07
N ASP A 8 -1.35 -0.54 20.20
CA ASP A 8 -2.66 -1.07 20.56
C ASP A 8 -2.66 -2.60 20.41
N LEU A 9 -2.64 -3.32 21.54
CA LEU A 9 -2.78 -4.76 21.59
C LEU A 9 -4.11 -5.11 22.26
N GLY A 10 -5.12 -5.31 21.44
CA GLY A 10 -6.48 -5.63 21.85
C GLY A 10 -6.71 -7.11 22.14
N GLY A 11 -7.96 -7.55 22.03
CA GLY A 11 -8.36 -8.95 22.19
C GLY A 11 -8.03 -9.83 20.99
N GLY A 12 -8.20 -9.31 19.76
CA GLY A 12 -8.01 -10.06 18.53
C GLY A 12 -7.01 -9.47 17.55
N THR A 13 -6.67 -8.18 17.70
CA THR A 13 -5.77 -7.46 16.78
C THR A 13 -4.64 -6.75 17.52
N PHE A 14 -3.55 -6.54 16.80
CA PHE A 14 -2.44 -5.67 17.17
C PHE A 14 -2.27 -4.57 16.13
N ASP A 15 -2.35 -3.33 16.54
CA ASP A 15 -2.19 -2.15 15.70
C ASP A 15 -1.12 -1.22 16.27
N VAL A 16 -0.31 -0.64 15.40
CA VAL A 16 0.69 0.35 15.75
C VAL A 16 0.61 1.53 14.79
N SER A 17 0.49 2.74 15.35
CA SER A 17 0.46 3.97 14.58
C SER A 17 1.54 4.92 15.04
N VAL A 18 2.18 5.61 14.10
CA VAL A 18 3.06 6.74 14.38
C VAL A 18 2.30 8.00 14.04
N ILE A 19 2.14 8.88 15.03
CA ILE A 19 1.38 10.12 14.92
C ILE A 19 2.25 11.33 15.23
N GLU A 20 1.96 12.44 14.58
CA GLU A 20 2.49 13.75 14.92
C GLU A 20 1.39 14.65 15.46
N ILE A 21 1.67 15.34 16.56
CA ILE A 21 0.71 16.23 17.25
C ILE A 21 1.30 17.61 17.31
N GLY A 22 0.60 18.60 16.77
CA GLY A 22 1.01 20.00 16.83
C GLY A 22 -0.11 20.93 16.32
N ASP A 23 -0.18 22.15 16.86
CA ASP A 23 -1.05 23.24 16.40
C ASP A 23 -2.54 22.87 16.23
N GLY A 24 -3.05 21.97 17.09
CA GLY A 24 -4.45 21.50 17.02
C GLY A 24 -4.69 20.40 15.99
N VAL A 25 -3.63 19.91 15.32
CA VAL A 25 -3.72 18.82 14.33
C VAL A 25 -3.09 17.55 14.92
N ILE A 26 -3.75 16.42 14.67
CA ILE A 26 -3.20 15.07 14.88
C ILE A 26 -3.11 14.44 13.48
N GLU A 27 -1.89 14.25 13.03
CA GLU A 27 -1.59 13.60 11.74
C GLU A 27 -1.04 12.21 11.96
N VAL A 28 -1.62 11.22 11.26
CA VAL A 28 -1.09 9.86 11.23
C VAL A 28 0.00 9.83 10.15
N LEU A 29 1.23 9.50 10.53
CA LEU A 29 2.35 9.41 9.60
C LEU A 29 2.42 8.01 8.95
N SER A 30 2.12 6.97 9.74
CA SER A 30 2.09 5.58 9.27
C SER A 30 1.28 4.70 10.20
N THR A 31 0.81 3.58 9.65
CA THR A 31 0.18 2.51 10.40
C THR A 31 0.75 1.15 9.98
N ALA A 32 0.80 0.21 10.93
CA ALA A 32 1.12 -1.19 10.68
C ALA A 32 0.42 -2.05 11.74
N GLY A 33 0.22 -3.33 11.49
CA GLY A 33 -0.48 -4.17 12.46
C GLY A 33 -0.39 -5.65 12.16
N ASN A 34 -1.11 -6.43 12.97
CA ASN A 34 -1.38 -7.85 12.78
C ASN A 34 -2.77 -8.16 13.34
N ASN A 35 -3.73 -8.39 12.47
CA ASN A 35 -5.13 -8.61 12.84
C ASN A 35 -5.45 -10.05 13.30
N ARG A 36 -4.43 -10.89 13.45
CA ARG A 36 -4.49 -12.23 14.08
C ARG A 36 -3.51 -12.33 15.24
N LEU A 37 -3.36 -11.26 15.98
CA LEU A 37 -2.51 -11.21 17.16
C LEU A 37 -3.20 -10.38 18.23
N GLY A 38 -3.71 -11.03 19.24
CA GLY A 38 -4.41 -10.37 20.34
C GLY A 38 -4.50 -11.23 21.59
N GLY A 39 -5.19 -10.73 22.59
CA GLY A 39 -5.38 -11.40 23.88
C GLY A 39 -5.92 -12.82 23.79
N ASP A 40 -6.75 -13.09 22.77
CA ASP A 40 -7.34 -14.42 22.53
C ASP A 40 -6.27 -15.47 22.17
N ASP A 41 -5.19 -15.05 21.48
CA ASP A 41 -4.07 -15.96 21.18
C ASP A 41 -3.28 -16.33 22.44
N PHE A 42 -3.12 -15.35 23.36
CA PHE A 42 -2.51 -15.62 24.67
C PHE A 42 -3.38 -16.59 25.49
N ASP A 43 -4.70 -16.42 25.46
CA ASP A 43 -5.63 -17.32 26.14
C ASP A 43 -5.60 -18.71 25.52
N GLN A 44 -5.47 -18.81 24.20
CA GLN A 44 -5.36 -20.10 23.53
C GLN A 44 -4.08 -20.85 23.93
N LYS A 45 -2.93 -20.16 24.08
CA LYS A 45 -1.68 -20.78 24.58
C LYS A 45 -1.85 -21.38 25.99
N ILE A 46 -2.52 -20.65 26.87
CA ILE A 46 -2.82 -21.17 28.23
C ILE A 46 -3.79 -22.35 28.15
N THR A 47 -4.83 -22.25 27.32
CA THR A 47 -5.82 -23.31 27.12
C THR A 47 -5.16 -24.60 26.62
N ASP A 48 -4.30 -24.52 25.61
CA ASP A 48 -3.57 -25.65 25.06
C ASP A 48 -2.64 -26.30 26.10
N TYR A 49 -1.98 -25.46 26.90
CA TYR A 49 -1.15 -25.91 28.00
C TYR A 49 -1.96 -26.67 29.07
N MET A 50 -3.13 -26.15 29.46
CA MET A 50 -4.03 -26.80 30.41
C MET A 50 -4.52 -28.16 29.89
N ILE A 51 -4.90 -28.25 28.61
CA ILE A 51 -5.31 -29.49 27.96
C ILE A 51 -4.19 -30.53 28.03
N ALA A 52 -2.96 -30.11 27.68
CA ALA A 52 -1.81 -30.98 27.68
C ALA A 52 -1.47 -31.51 29.09
N GLU A 53 -1.51 -30.63 30.11
CA GLU A 53 -1.26 -31.02 31.50
C GLU A 53 -2.35 -31.94 32.06
N PHE A 54 -3.64 -31.64 31.76
CA PHE A 54 -4.73 -32.52 32.16
C PHE A 54 -4.63 -33.91 31.52
N LYS A 55 -4.33 -33.95 30.23
CA LYS A 55 -4.12 -35.22 29.51
C LYS A 55 -2.97 -36.02 30.10
N LYS A 56 -1.91 -35.36 30.57
CA LYS A 56 -0.77 -36.00 31.21
C LYS A 56 -1.12 -36.56 32.61
N GLN A 57 -1.98 -35.84 33.35
CA GLN A 57 -2.38 -36.22 34.72
C GLN A 57 -3.46 -37.34 34.73
N GLU A 58 -4.49 -37.17 33.91
CA GLU A 58 -5.73 -37.98 33.95
C GLU A 58 -5.89 -38.90 32.73
N GLY A 59 -5.03 -38.80 31.72
CA GLY A 59 -5.12 -39.58 30.49
C GLY A 59 -6.28 -39.19 29.56
N VAL A 60 -7.01 -38.10 29.88
CA VAL A 60 -8.22 -37.67 29.18
C VAL A 60 -7.93 -36.42 28.35
N ASP A 61 -8.38 -36.41 27.10
CA ASP A 61 -8.24 -35.27 26.20
C ASP A 61 -9.49 -34.39 26.23
N LEU A 62 -9.35 -33.17 26.76
CA LEU A 62 -10.45 -32.21 26.89
C LEU A 62 -10.71 -31.44 25.58
N SER A 63 -9.88 -31.60 24.57
CA SER A 63 -10.02 -30.82 23.30
C SER A 63 -11.31 -31.14 22.54
N THR A 64 -11.94 -32.27 22.77
CA THR A 64 -13.21 -32.70 22.15
C THR A 64 -14.44 -32.37 22.96
N ASP A 65 -14.30 -31.98 24.22
CA ASP A 65 -15.41 -31.60 25.11
C ASP A 65 -15.68 -30.11 25.05
N LYS A 66 -16.72 -29.70 24.36
CA LYS A 66 -17.07 -28.28 24.17
C LYS A 66 -17.36 -27.54 25.47
N MET A 67 -17.94 -28.22 26.47
CA MET A 67 -18.22 -27.58 27.77
C MET A 67 -16.94 -27.39 28.57
N ALA A 68 -16.05 -28.39 28.57
CA ALA A 68 -14.75 -28.27 29.20
C ALA A 68 -13.90 -27.19 28.53
N LEU A 69 -13.88 -27.13 27.18
CA LEU A 69 -13.15 -26.10 26.42
C LEU A 69 -13.61 -24.68 26.77
N GLN A 70 -14.90 -24.44 26.88
CA GLN A 70 -15.41 -23.12 27.26
C GLN A 70 -14.93 -22.70 28.66
N ARG A 71 -14.98 -23.61 29.61
CA ARG A 71 -14.50 -23.37 30.98
C ARG A 71 -12.98 -23.18 31.05
N LEU A 72 -12.22 -23.91 30.21
CA LEU A 72 -10.78 -23.73 30.09
C LEU A 72 -10.44 -22.35 29.53
N LYS A 73 -11.14 -21.89 28.48
CA LYS A 73 -10.94 -20.55 27.90
C LYS A 73 -11.21 -19.43 28.92
N GLU A 74 -12.32 -19.52 29.64
CA GLU A 74 -12.66 -18.54 30.69
C GLU A 74 -11.60 -18.53 31.82
N ALA A 75 -11.10 -19.70 32.21
CA ALA A 75 -10.03 -19.82 33.19
C ALA A 75 -8.69 -19.29 32.68
N ALA A 76 -8.41 -19.50 31.39
CA ALA A 76 -7.19 -19.00 30.72
C ALA A 76 -7.19 -17.46 30.71
N GLU A 77 -8.28 -16.84 30.27
CA GLU A 77 -8.43 -15.38 30.26
C GLU A 77 -8.28 -14.78 31.68
N LYS A 78 -8.94 -15.41 32.67
CA LYS A 78 -8.80 -15.02 34.07
C LYS A 78 -7.35 -15.11 34.54
N ALA A 79 -6.67 -16.23 34.27
CA ALA A 79 -5.28 -16.45 34.65
C ALA A 79 -4.34 -15.43 33.97
N LYS A 80 -4.52 -15.13 32.67
CA LYS A 80 -3.80 -14.07 31.96
C LYS A 80 -3.92 -12.73 32.66
N LYS A 81 -5.16 -12.32 33.00
CA LYS A 81 -5.41 -11.06 33.70
C LYS A 81 -4.74 -11.00 35.07
N GLU A 82 -4.84 -12.07 35.88
CA GLU A 82 -4.22 -12.16 37.19
C GLU A 82 -2.68 -12.12 37.11
N LEU A 83 -2.09 -12.82 36.14
CA LEU A 83 -0.64 -12.86 35.92
C LEU A 83 -0.07 -11.52 35.42
N SER A 84 -0.88 -10.57 35.02
CA SER A 84 -0.42 -9.20 34.72
C SER A 84 0.00 -8.47 36.00
N SER A 85 -0.54 -8.81 37.16
CA SER A 85 -0.20 -8.20 38.45
C SER A 85 0.47 -9.17 39.45
N ALA A 86 0.07 -10.45 39.44
CA ALA A 86 0.63 -11.48 40.31
C ALA A 86 1.71 -12.31 39.64
N THR A 87 2.62 -12.92 40.38
CA THR A 87 3.65 -13.81 39.87
C THR A 87 3.19 -15.25 39.71
N THR A 88 2.06 -15.60 40.34
CA THR A 88 1.46 -16.93 40.29
C THR A 88 -0.04 -16.82 40.44
N THR A 89 -0.79 -17.67 39.73
CA THR A 89 -2.25 -17.84 39.89
C THR A 89 -2.61 -19.31 40.04
N ASN A 90 -3.69 -19.61 40.73
CA ASN A 90 -4.25 -20.96 40.84
C ASN A 90 -5.47 -21.09 39.91
N ILE A 91 -5.44 -22.12 39.05
CA ILE A 91 -6.53 -22.50 38.16
C ILE A 91 -7.23 -23.72 38.78
N ASN A 92 -8.44 -23.56 39.30
CA ASN A 92 -9.22 -24.64 39.92
C ASN A 92 -10.55 -24.79 39.19
N LEU A 93 -10.73 -25.93 38.51
CA LEU A 93 -11.92 -26.26 37.72
C LEU A 93 -12.53 -27.56 38.20
N PRO A 94 -13.35 -27.52 39.27
CA PRO A 94 -14.02 -28.70 39.78
C PRO A 94 -15.02 -29.27 38.77
N PHE A 95 -15.13 -30.58 38.67
CA PHE A 95 -16.02 -31.29 37.74
C PHE A 95 -15.86 -30.85 36.30
N ILE A 96 -14.61 -30.81 35.82
CA ILE A 96 -14.30 -30.37 34.45
C ILE A 96 -14.83 -31.35 33.39
N THR A 97 -14.78 -32.62 33.68
CA THR A 97 -15.34 -33.69 32.86
C THR A 97 -15.73 -34.91 33.71
N ALA A 98 -16.44 -35.87 33.13
CA ALA A 98 -16.80 -37.15 33.76
C ALA A 98 -16.28 -38.29 32.92
N THR A 99 -15.69 -39.28 33.59
CA THR A 99 -15.21 -40.55 33.00
C THR A 99 -15.96 -41.74 33.57
N ALA A 100 -15.69 -42.94 33.08
CA ALA A 100 -16.24 -44.18 33.64
C ALA A 100 -15.84 -44.39 35.10
N GLU A 101 -14.71 -43.78 35.55
CA GLU A 101 -14.23 -43.83 36.92
C GLU A 101 -14.86 -42.77 37.84
N GLY A 102 -15.64 -41.83 37.27
CA GLY A 102 -16.28 -40.74 38.00
C GLY A 102 -15.90 -39.34 37.50
N PRO A 103 -16.34 -38.30 38.24
CA PRO A 103 -16.01 -36.93 37.90
C PRO A 103 -14.53 -36.64 38.11
N LYS A 104 -13.94 -35.88 37.18
CA LYS A 104 -12.57 -35.41 37.24
C LYS A 104 -12.52 -33.90 37.52
N HIS A 105 -11.47 -33.51 38.23
CA HIS A 105 -11.22 -32.13 38.63
C HIS A 105 -9.87 -31.67 38.09
N PHE A 106 -9.75 -30.39 37.76
CA PHE A 106 -8.47 -29.84 37.35
C PHE A 106 -8.02 -28.75 38.32
N ASP A 107 -6.85 -28.89 38.88
CA ASP A 107 -6.24 -27.92 39.77
C ASP A 107 -4.76 -27.79 39.43
N MET A 108 -4.33 -26.58 39.11
CA MET A 108 -2.92 -26.30 38.80
C MET A 108 -2.55 -24.86 39.19
N ASN A 109 -1.27 -24.67 39.49
CA ASN A 109 -0.66 -23.37 39.64
C ASN A 109 0.06 -22.98 38.34
N LEU A 110 -0.25 -21.81 37.81
CA LEU A 110 0.44 -21.23 36.67
C LEU A 110 1.27 -20.03 37.14
N THR A 111 2.56 -20.05 36.82
CA THR A 111 3.46 -18.93 37.12
C THR A 111 3.55 -17.97 35.94
N ARG A 112 3.84 -16.68 36.22
CA ARG A 112 4.11 -15.68 35.16
C ARG A 112 5.28 -16.12 34.28
N ALA A 113 6.36 -16.67 34.84
CA ALA A 113 7.48 -17.16 34.06
C ALA A 113 7.09 -18.24 33.04
N LYS A 114 6.16 -19.15 33.44
CA LYS A 114 5.64 -20.15 32.50
C LYS A 114 4.71 -19.56 31.46
N PHE A 115 3.89 -18.58 31.85
CA PHE A 115 3.06 -17.82 30.91
C PHE A 115 3.91 -17.07 29.89
N ASP A 116 4.95 -16.38 30.32
CA ASP A 116 5.87 -15.65 29.43
C ASP A 116 6.60 -16.62 28.48
N GLU A 117 7.02 -17.81 28.95
CA GLU A 117 7.58 -18.87 28.10
C GLU A 117 6.60 -19.31 27.00
N LEU A 118 5.34 -19.58 27.36
CA LEU A 118 4.30 -20.06 26.45
C LEU A 118 3.92 -19.02 25.39
N THR A 119 4.02 -17.75 25.71
CA THR A 119 3.53 -16.62 24.88
C THR A 119 4.64 -15.78 24.26
N HIS A 120 5.90 -16.18 24.47
CA HIS A 120 7.07 -15.44 23.94
C HIS A 120 6.98 -15.18 22.43
N ASP A 121 6.58 -16.18 21.65
CA ASP A 121 6.41 -16.07 20.20
C ASP A 121 5.37 -15.02 19.80
N LEU A 122 4.30 -14.86 20.59
CA LEU A 122 3.26 -13.85 20.34
C LEU A 122 3.79 -12.44 20.60
N VAL A 123 4.52 -12.25 21.72
CA VAL A 123 5.15 -10.97 22.03
C VAL A 123 6.13 -10.58 20.92
N MET A 124 6.96 -11.50 20.45
CA MET A 124 7.94 -11.22 19.40
C MET A 124 7.30 -10.88 18.05
N LYS A 125 6.08 -11.36 17.75
CA LYS A 125 5.34 -10.98 16.53
C LYS A 125 4.96 -9.50 16.48
N THR A 126 4.98 -8.78 17.59
CA THR A 126 4.72 -7.33 17.61
C THR A 126 5.91 -6.51 17.10
N SER A 127 7.11 -7.08 17.10
CA SER A 127 8.36 -6.37 16.79
C SER A 127 8.41 -5.88 15.34
N GLU A 128 8.00 -6.72 14.39
CA GLU A 128 8.03 -6.40 12.96
C GLU A 128 7.10 -5.21 12.62
N PRO A 129 5.80 -5.20 13.02
CA PRO A 129 4.93 -4.06 12.76
C PRO A 129 5.44 -2.75 13.40
N VAL A 130 6.03 -2.80 14.61
CA VAL A 130 6.61 -1.62 15.26
C VAL A 130 7.74 -1.04 14.42
N GLN A 131 8.67 -1.89 13.96
CA GLN A 131 9.80 -1.44 13.13
C GLN A 131 9.33 -0.91 11.77
N ARG A 132 8.34 -1.56 11.17
CA ARG A 132 7.75 -1.16 9.90
C ARG A 132 7.09 0.21 10.01
N ALA A 133 6.27 0.45 11.05
CA ALA A 133 5.63 1.74 11.26
C ALA A 133 6.66 2.88 11.42
N LEU A 134 7.76 2.66 12.15
CA LEU A 134 8.83 3.64 12.26
C LEU A 134 9.52 3.91 10.92
N SER A 135 9.83 2.85 10.17
CA SER A 135 10.44 2.96 8.85
C SER A 135 9.55 3.71 7.86
N ASP A 136 8.26 3.38 7.83
CA ASP A 136 7.27 4.02 6.94
C ASP A 136 7.05 5.49 7.28
N ALA A 137 7.12 5.84 8.56
CA ALA A 137 7.07 7.24 9.02
C ALA A 137 8.39 8.00 8.76
N GLY A 138 9.45 7.33 8.29
CA GLY A 138 10.76 7.93 8.05
C GLY A 138 11.45 8.41 9.32
N ILE A 139 11.15 7.79 10.49
CA ILE A 139 11.71 8.19 11.78
C ILE A 139 12.41 7.03 12.50
N THR A 140 13.30 7.41 13.41
CA THR A 140 13.92 6.46 14.33
C THR A 140 13.19 6.42 15.68
N ALA A 141 13.33 5.34 16.44
CA ALA A 141 12.77 5.22 17.78
C ALA A 141 13.20 6.33 18.75
N SER A 142 14.41 6.92 18.55
CA SER A 142 14.90 8.02 19.37
C SER A 142 14.12 9.33 19.19
N GLU A 143 13.51 9.53 18.03
CA GLU A 143 12.70 10.72 17.71
C GLU A 143 11.28 10.66 18.29
N LEU A 144 10.86 9.49 18.77
CA LEU A 144 9.61 9.37 19.50
C LEU A 144 9.69 10.14 20.82
N GLY A 145 8.73 11.01 21.06
CA GLY A 145 8.58 11.67 22.36
C GLY A 145 8.00 10.73 23.42
N GLN A 146 7.05 9.88 23.03
CA GLN A 146 6.34 8.96 23.93
C GLN A 146 5.75 7.78 23.16
N VAL A 147 5.61 6.64 23.87
CA VAL A 147 4.82 5.48 23.41
C VAL A 147 3.59 5.34 24.29
N LEU A 148 2.41 5.29 23.68
CA LEU A 148 1.12 5.16 24.35
C LEU A 148 0.64 3.71 24.23
N LEU A 149 0.27 3.11 25.35
CA LEU A 149 -0.27 1.76 25.39
C LEU A 149 -1.80 1.80 25.36
N VAL A 150 -2.38 1.08 24.40
CA VAL A 150 -3.83 0.91 24.21
C VAL A 150 -4.13 -0.59 24.09
N GLY A 151 -5.35 -0.98 24.44
CA GLY A 151 -5.76 -2.39 24.47
C GLY A 151 -5.36 -3.14 25.74
N GLY A 152 -6.26 -3.96 26.26
CA GLY A 152 -6.09 -4.65 27.56
C GLY A 152 -4.87 -5.55 27.64
N SER A 153 -4.44 -6.15 26.52
CA SER A 153 -3.28 -7.05 26.46
C SER A 153 -1.94 -6.32 26.64
N THR A 154 -1.89 -4.99 26.52
CA THR A 154 -0.72 -4.20 26.88
C THR A 154 -0.41 -4.15 28.37
N ARG A 155 -1.32 -4.66 29.20
CA ARG A 155 -1.08 -4.83 30.65
C ARG A 155 -0.10 -5.97 30.94
N ILE A 156 0.14 -6.88 30.01
CA ILE A 156 1.08 -8.00 30.13
C ILE A 156 2.51 -7.44 30.29
N PRO A 157 3.22 -7.78 31.39
CA PRO A 157 4.56 -7.22 31.64
C PRO A 157 5.56 -7.49 30.51
N ALA A 158 5.58 -8.69 29.94
CA ALA A 158 6.46 -9.06 28.84
C ALA A 158 6.22 -8.18 27.59
N VAL A 159 4.98 -7.77 27.31
CA VAL A 159 4.66 -6.82 26.22
C VAL A 159 5.26 -5.45 26.51
N GLN A 160 5.14 -4.94 27.72
CA GLN A 160 5.70 -3.65 28.12
C GLN A 160 7.23 -3.61 28.04
N GLU A 161 7.87 -4.70 28.44
CA GLU A 161 9.33 -4.88 28.32
C GLU A 161 9.78 -4.90 26.86
N GLU A 162 9.01 -5.57 26.00
CA GLU A 162 9.31 -5.61 24.56
C GLU A 162 9.17 -4.22 23.91
N VAL A 163 8.10 -3.47 24.24
CA VAL A 163 7.95 -2.08 23.78
C VAL A 163 9.15 -1.22 24.20
N LYS A 164 9.56 -1.35 25.45
CA LYS A 164 10.74 -0.63 25.96
C LYS A 164 12.02 -1.05 25.24
N ARG A 165 12.19 -2.35 24.96
CA ARG A 165 13.35 -2.88 24.22
C ARG A 165 13.41 -2.32 22.80
N LEU A 166 12.26 -2.28 22.09
CA LEU A 166 12.17 -1.82 20.70
C LEU A 166 12.37 -0.31 20.56
N THR A 167 11.82 0.45 21.48
CA THR A 167 11.76 1.92 21.35
C THR A 167 12.77 2.67 22.22
N GLY A 168 13.37 1.99 23.21
CA GLY A 168 14.23 2.62 24.22
C GLY A 168 13.48 3.58 25.15
N LYS A 169 12.14 3.66 25.05
CA LYS A 169 11.29 4.53 25.85
C LYS A 169 10.49 3.74 26.88
N GLU A 170 10.29 4.31 28.05
CA GLU A 170 9.33 3.78 29.01
C GLU A 170 7.91 4.05 28.47
N PRO A 171 7.10 3.01 28.22
CA PRO A 171 5.76 3.23 27.69
C PRO A 171 4.86 3.93 28.69
N SER A 172 4.02 4.85 28.20
CA SER A 172 3.07 5.59 29.04
C SER A 172 1.93 4.72 29.51
N LYS A 173 1.66 4.75 30.81
CA LYS A 173 0.55 4.06 31.48
C LYS A 173 -0.46 5.07 32.03
N SER A 174 -0.45 6.32 31.54
CA SER A 174 -1.32 7.39 32.04
C SER A 174 -2.78 7.25 31.62
N LEU A 175 -3.04 6.49 30.56
CA LEU A 175 -4.38 6.20 30.06
C LEU A 175 -4.83 4.82 30.51
N ASN A 176 -6.15 4.65 30.69
CA ASN A 176 -6.72 3.32 30.82
C ASN A 176 -6.77 2.64 29.45
N PRO A 177 -5.95 1.61 29.19
CA PRO A 177 -5.86 1.00 27.87
C PRO A 177 -7.17 0.32 27.41
N ASP A 178 -8.06 -0.03 28.35
CA ASP A 178 -9.36 -0.65 28.02
C ASP A 178 -10.41 0.37 27.57
N GLU A 179 -10.24 1.65 27.91
CA GLU A 179 -11.23 2.72 27.69
C GLU A 179 -10.81 3.70 26.57
N CYS A 180 -9.54 3.71 26.16
CA CYS A 180 -8.99 4.69 25.23
C CYS A 180 -9.79 4.81 23.92
N VAL A 181 -10.17 3.68 23.33
CA VAL A 181 -10.92 3.65 22.06
C VAL A 181 -12.33 4.24 22.25
N ALA A 182 -13.04 3.87 23.33
CA ALA A 182 -14.36 4.38 23.62
C ALA A 182 -14.35 5.90 23.91
N LEU A 183 -13.35 6.37 24.64
CA LEU A 183 -13.15 7.80 24.90
C LEU A 183 -12.84 8.57 23.62
N GLY A 184 -11.94 8.05 22.78
CA GLY A 184 -11.62 8.64 21.48
C GLY A 184 -12.83 8.71 20.56
N ALA A 185 -13.62 7.63 20.49
CA ALA A 185 -14.86 7.60 19.73
C ALA A 185 -15.88 8.63 20.23
N SER A 186 -15.99 8.82 21.54
CA SER A 186 -16.89 9.81 22.11
C SER A 186 -16.48 11.25 21.80
N VAL A 187 -15.17 11.54 21.82
CA VAL A 187 -14.62 12.86 21.42
C VAL A 187 -14.91 13.14 19.94
N GLN A 188 -14.65 12.16 19.07
CA GLN A 188 -14.92 12.29 17.64
C GLN A 188 -16.43 12.43 17.35
N GLY A 189 -17.27 11.68 18.06
CA GLY A 189 -18.72 11.79 17.97
C GLY A 189 -19.24 13.16 18.42
N GLY A 190 -18.70 13.71 19.51
CA GLY A 190 -19.00 15.06 19.99
C GLY A 190 -18.64 16.13 18.96
N LYS A 191 -17.47 16.01 18.34
CA LYS A 191 -17.03 16.91 17.26
C LYS A 191 -17.99 16.87 16.06
N LEU A 192 -18.37 15.68 15.61
CA LEU A 192 -19.33 15.52 14.50
C LEU A 192 -20.71 16.08 14.84
N ALA A 193 -21.11 16.04 16.11
CA ALA A 193 -22.35 16.63 16.60
C ALA A 193 -22.27 18.16 16.82
N GLY A 194 -21.10 18.77 16.64
CA GLY A 194 -20.90 20.21 16.86
C GLY A 194 -20.78 20.60 18.34
N ASP A 195 -20.39 19.68 19.21
CA ASP A 195 -20.17 19.95 20.63
C ASP A 195 -18.89 20.78 20.81
N THR A 196 -19.04 22.00 21.34
CA THR A 196 -17.91 22.92 21.60
C THR A 196 -16.93 22.39 22.65
N GLY A 197 -17.33 21.42 23.48
CA GLY A 197 -16.48 20.77 24.48
C GLY A 197 -15.50 19.75 23.86
N ALA A 198 -15.75 19.27 22.63
CA ALA A 198 -14.92 18.28 21.97
C ALA A 198 -13.61 18.85 21.37
N GLY A 199 -13.43 20.18 21.34
CA GLY A 199 -12.27 20.89 20.80
C GLY A 199 -12.20 20.89 19.28
N ASP A 200 -11.31 21.72 18.71
CA ASP A 200 -11.09 21.88 17.28
C ASP A 200 -9.93 20.99 16.76
N ILE A 201 -9.80 19.77 17.27
CA ILE A 201 -8.73 18.87 16.83
C ILE A 201 -9.07 18.32 15.45
N LEU A 202 -8.20 18.59 14.47
CA LEU A 202 -8.25 17.97 13.14
C LEU A 202 -7.48 16.66 13.17
N LEU A 203 -8.16 15.55 12.89
CA LEU A 203 -7.53 14.24 12.70
C LEU A 203 -7.36 14.00 11.19
N LEU A 204 -6.12 13.81 10.77
CA LEU A 204 -5.75 13.41 9.42
C LEU A 204 -5.26 11.96 9.44
N ASP A 205 -5.89 11.12 8.65
CA ASP A 205 -5.55 9.71 8.51
C ASP A 205 -4.77 9.45 7.22
N VAL A 206 -4.35 8.22 6.99
CA VAL A 206 -3.55 7.82 5.82
C VAL A 206 -4.15 6.61 5.11
N THR A 207 -3.83 6.47 3.82
CA THR A 207 -4.16 5.27 3.05
C THR A 207 -3.28 4.10 3.49
N PRO A 208 -3.83 2.90 3.76
CA PRO A 208 -3.05 1.75 4.24
C PRO A 208 -2.18 1.10 3.14
N LEU A 209 -2.59 1.24 1.88
CA LEU A 209 -1.91 0.69 0.70
C LEU A 209 -1.99 1.66 -0.48
N SER A 210 -1.04 1.51 -1.41
CA SER A 210 -1.02 2.26 -2.67
C SER A 210 -2.23 1.92 -3.54
N LEU A 211 -2.75 2.95 -4.24
CA LEU A 211 -3.82 2.83 -5.22
C LEU A 211 -3.27 3.09 -6.62
N SER A 212 -3.61 2.20 -7.54
CA SER A 212 -3.06 2.16 -8.89
C SER A 212 -4.14 1.86 -9.92
N ILE A 213 -3.85 2.13 -11.18
CA ILE A 213 -4.61 1.58 -12.31
C ILE A 213 -3.75 0.62 -13.11
N GLU A 214 -4.41 -0.34 -13.75
CA GLU A 214 -3.76 -1.22 -14.72
C GLU A 214 -3.45 -0.47 -16.00
N THR A 215 -2.19 -0.53 -16.45
CA THR A 215 -1.72 0.07 -17.70
C THR A 215 -1.15 -0.99 -18.63
N MET A 216 -0.66 -0.56 -19.80
CA MET A 216 -0.16 -1.44 -20.86
C MET A 216 0.89 -2.43 -20.33
N GLY A 217 0.71 -3.72 -20.63
CA GLY A 217 1.56 -4.80 -20.13
C GLY A 217 1.13 -5.33 -18.75
N GLY A 218 -0.03 -4.92 -18.22
CA GLY A 218 -0.55 -5.35 -16.92
C GLY A 218 0.17 -4.71 -15.74
N VAL A 219 0.89 -3.62 -15.96
CA VAL A 219 1.62 -2.87 -14.93
C VAL A 219 0.63 -2.11 -14.05
N ALA A 220 0.83 -2.12 -12.74
CA ALA A 220 0.12 -1.27 -11.79
C ALA A 220 0.81 0.09 -11.71
N THR A 221 0.23 1.10 -12.36
CA THR A 221 0.74 2.48 -12.31
C THR A 221 0.13 3.20 -11.12
N ARG A 222 0.97 3.57 -10.15
CA ARG A 222 0.55 4.19 -8.89
C ARG A 222 0.18 5.65 -9.08
N LEU A 223 -0.98 6.04 -8.52
CA LEU A 223 -1.41 7.43 -8.43
C LEU A 223 -1.39 7.92 -6.97
N ILE A 224 -1.77 7.06 -6.02
CA ILE A 224 -1.71 7.35 -4.59
C ILE A 224 -0.75 6.35 -3.95
N GLU A 225 0.28 6.84 -3.29
CA GLU A 225 1.23 6.00 -2.54
C GLU A 225 0.65 5.59 -1.18
N ARG A 226 1.11 4.48 -0.64
CA ARG A 226 0.82 4.06 0.73
C ARG A 226 1.21 5.15 1.73
N ASN A 227 0.46 5.28 2.81
CA ASN A 227 0.63 6.31 3.85
C ASN A 227 0.47 7.75 3.33
N THR A 228 -0.25 7.94 2.21
CA THR A 228 -0.66 9.29 1.80
C THR A 228 -1.78 9.79 2.71
N THR A 229 -1.61 10.96 3.30
CA THR A 229 -2.61 11.63 4.15
C THR A 229 -3.90 11.87 3.38
N ILE A 230 -5.04 11.60 4.02
CA ILE A 230 -6.38 11.83 3.49
C ILE A 230 -7.10 12.94 4.27
N PRO A 231 -7.98 13.75 3.63
CA PRO A 231 -8.44 13.64 2.24
C PRO A 231 -7.37 14.03 1.22
N THR A 232 -7.38 13.39 0.05
CA THR A 232 -6.41 13.69 -1.02
C THR A 232 -7.02 13.50 -2.40
N LYS A 233 -6.53 14.28 -3.37
CA LYS A 233 -6.92 14.18 -4.76
C LYS A 233 -5.69 14.20 -5.65
N LYS A 234 -5.55 13.22 -6.55
CA LYS A 234 -4.45 13.15 -7.53
C LYS A 234 -4.96 12.73 -8.89
N SER A 235 -4.44 13.38 -9.93
CA SER A 235 -4.76 13.11 -11.32
C SER A 235 -3.51 12.83 -12.12
N GLN A 236 -3.65 11.97 -13.14
CA GLN A 236 -2.61 11.70 -14.12
C GLN A 236 -3.23 11.48 -15.49
N ILE A 237 -2.54 11.96 -16.55
CA ILE A 237 -2.99 11.80 -17.92
C ILE A 237 -2.41 10.51 -18.50
N PHE A 238 -3.29 9.72 -19.08
CA PHE A 238 -2.99 8.48 -19.82
C PHE A 238 -3.45 8.61 -21.26
N SER A 239 -3.17 7.61 -22.09
CA SER A 239 -3.58 7.59 -23.48
C SER A 239 -4.00 6.20 -23.93
N THR A 240 -4.50 6.10 -25.17
CA THR A 240 -4.89 4.83 -25.81
C THR A 240 -3.66 4.00 -26.18
N ALA A 241 -3.80 2.67 -26.08
CA ALA A 241 -2.75 1.70 -26.43
C ALA A 241 -2.81 1.23 -27.89
N ALA A 242 -3.94 1.44 -28.58
CA ALA A 242 -4.15 1.03 -29.95
C ALA A 242 -4.71 2.17 -30.82
N ASP A 243 -4.46 2.10 -32.13
CA ASP A 243 -5.02 3.04 -33.09
C ASP A 243 -6.54 2.91 -33.17
N ASN A 244 -7.23 4.05 -33.29
CA ASN A 244 -8.68 4.14 -33.39
C ASN A 244 -9.44 3.50 -32.22
N GLN A 245 -8.81 3.43 -31.04
CA GLN A 245 -9.44 2.92 -29.84
C GLN A 245 -10.49 3.91 -29.34
N THR A 246 -11.75 3.49 -29.29
CA THR A 246 -12.90 4.32 -28.91
C THR A 246 -13.34 4.14 -27.47
N ALA A 247 -12.74 3.22 -26.73
CA ALA A 247 -13.02 2.94 -25.33
C ALA A 247 -11.76 2.48 -24.58
N VAL A 248 -11.70 2.77 -23.28
CA VAL A 248 -10.65 2.25 -22.39
C VAL A 248 -11.27 1.65 -21.14
N ASP A 249 -10.72 0.50 -20.72
CA ASP A 249 -11.07 -0.14 -19.46
C ASP A 249 -10.16 0.38 -18.35
N ILE A 250 -10.73 0.88 -17.28
CA ILE A 250 -10.00 1.32 -16.08
C ILE A 250 -10.19 0.26 -14.99
N ASN A 251 -9.13 -0.49 -14.70
CA ASN A 251 -9.07 -1.43 -13.59
C ASN A 251 -8.34 -0.78 -12.43
N VAL A 252 -9.06 -0.50 -11.35
CA VAL A 252 -8.54 0.10 -10.12
C VAL A 252 -8.04 -1.01 -9.22
N VAL A 253 -6.79 -0.93 -8.79
CA VAL A 253 -6.16 -1.95 -7.94
C VAL A 253 -5.52 -1.32 -6.71
N GLN A 254 -5.46 -2.11 -5.63
CA GLN A 254 -4.85 -1.74 -4.36
C GLN A 254 -3.77 -2.73 -3.98
N GLY A 255 -2.60 -2.24 -3.59
CA GLY A 255 -1.48 -3.05 -3.14
C GLY A 255 -0.12 -2.53 -3.61
N GLU A 256 0.93 -3.24 -3.22
CA GLU A 256 2.32 -2.81 -3.41
C GLU A 256 3.06 -3.54 -4.54
N ARG A 257 2.41 -4.52 -5.20
CA ARG A 257 3.02 -5.27 -6.29
C ARG A 257 3.05 -4.45 -7.58
N GLN A 258 4.04 -4.70 -8.44
CA GLN A 258 4.23 -3.94 -9.68
C GLN A 258 3.21 -4.30 -10.78
N PHE A 259 2.47 -5.41 -10.62
CA PHE A 259 1.50 -5.89 -11.60
C PHE A 259 0.08 -5.88 -11.05
N ALA A 260 -0.87 -5.42 -11.88
CA ALA A 260 -2.28 -5.32 -11.47
C ALA A 260 -2.87 -6.65 -11.02
N LYS A 261 -2.52 -7.76 -11.69
CA LYS A 261 -2.99 -9.11 -11.37
C LYS A 261 -2.54 -9.61 -9.99
N ASP A 262 -1.44 -9.08 -9.48
CA ASP A 262 -0.84 -9.47 -8.19
C ASP A 262 -1.29 -8.54 -7.04
N ASN A 263 -2.16 -7.57 -7.35
CA ASN A 263 -2.82 -6.65 -6.43
C ASN A 263 -4.32 -6.95 -6.35
N LYS A 264 -5.00 -6.41 -5.35
CA LYS A 264 -6.44 -6.54 -5.20
C LYS A 264 -7.17 -5.59 -6.13
N SER A 265 -8.00 -6.11 -7.03
CA SER A 265 -8.91 -5.27 -7.83
C SER A 265 -10.04 -4.74 -6.92
N LEU A 266 -10.17 -3.42 -6.87
CA LEU A 266 -11.23 -2.71 -6.14
C LEU A 266 -12.47 -2.49 -7.00
N GLY A 267 -12.28 -2.41 -8.31
CA GLY A 267 -13.36 -2.23 -9.27
C GLY A 267 -12.86 -1.96 -10.68
N ARG A 268 -13.77 -2.13 -11.64
CA ARG A 268 -13.47 -1.87 -13.05
C ARG A 268 -14.63 -1.10 -13.68
N PHE A 269 -14.31 -0.14 -14.53
CA PHE A 269 -15.28 0.60 -15.32
C PHE A 269 -14.69 0.96 -16.69
N GLN A 270 -15.56 1.30 -17.64
CA GLN A 270 -15.15 1.60 -19.01
C GLN A 270 -15.51 3.04 -19.35
N LEU A 271 -14.56 3.77 -19.95
CA LEU A 271 -14.81 5.07 -20.56
C LEU A 271 -14.97 4.87 -22.06
N ASP A 272 -16.17 5.13 -22.56
CA ASP A 272 -16.56 5.02 -23.97
C ASP A 272 -16.61 6.37 -24.69
N GLY A 273 -16.58 6.31 -26.02
CA GLY A 273 -16.81 7.45 -26.89
C GLY A 273 -15.62 8.40 -27.01
N ILE A 274 -14.43 7.85 -26.88
CA ILE A 274 -13.17 8.48 -27.25
C ILE A 274 -13.19 8.65 -28.77
N ALA A 275 -12.79 9.82 -29.27
CA ALA A 275 -12.69 10.06 -30.71
C ALA A 275 -11.61 9.15 -31.35
N PRO A 276 -11.89 8.47 -32.46
CA PRO A 276 -10.88 7.67 -33.16
C PRO A 276 -9.67 8.52 -33.52
N ALA A 277 -8.49 8.10 -33.06
CA ALA A 277 -7.23 8.77 -33.32
C ALA A 277 -6.08 7.75 -33.25
N PRO A 278 -4.88 8.09 -33.75
CA PRO A 278 -3.70 7.27 -33.53
C PRO A 278 -3.45 7.04 -32.02
N ARG A 279 -2.90 5.88 -31.66
CA ARG A 279 -2.51 5.57 -30.29
C ARG A 279 -1.60 6.66 -29.71
N GLY A 280 -1.77 6.96 -28.43
CA GLY A 280 -0.99 8.00 -27.75
C GLY A 280 -1.48 9.44 -27.95
N VAL A 281 -2.47 9.68 -28.84
CA VAL A 281 -3.01 11.02 -29.11
C VAL A 281 -4.15 11.39 -28.14
N PRO A 282 -5.15 10.53 -27.88
CA PRO A 282 -6.19 10.85 -26.89
C PRO A 282 -5.60 11.06 -25.50
N GLN A 283 -6.10 12.08 -24.79
CA GLN A 283 -5.69 12.41 -23.44
C GLN A 283 -6.81 12.04 -22.45
N ILE A 284 -6.54 11.03 -21.62
CA ILE A 284 -7.49 10.51 -20.65
C ILE A 284 -6.96 10.84 -19.27
N GLU A 285 -7.60 11.81 -18.61
CA GLU A 285 -7.29 12.17 -17.22
C GLU A 285 -7.95 11.18 -16.28
N VAL A 286 -7.16 10.43 -15.52
CA VAL A 286 -7.65 9.59 -14.42
C VAL A 286 -7.41 10.28 -13.11
N THR A 287 -8.47 10.46 -12.33
CA THR A 287 -8.44 11.15 -11.03
C THR A 287 -8.86 10.21 -9.93
N PHE A 288 -8.04 10.12 -8.88
CA PHE A 288 -8.39 9.52 -7.60
C PHE A 288 -8.73 10.64 -6.62
N ASP A 289 -9.89 10.56 -6.00
CA ASP A 289 -10.41 11.50 -5.01
C ASP A 289 -10.83 10.71 -3.77
N ILE A 290 -10.08 10.86 -2.66
CA ILE A 290 -10.30 10.15 -1.40
C ILE A 290 -10.78 11.14 -0.37
N ASP A 291 -11.96 10.93 0.17
CA ASP A 291 -12.51 11.79 1.21
C ASP A 291 -11.92 11.51 2.61
N ALA A 292 -12.30 12.31 3.60
CA ALA A 292 -11.84 12.17 4.98
C ALA A 292 -12.30 10.85 5.66
N ASN A 293 -13.25 10.14 5.06
CA ASN A 293 -13.75 8.84 5.54
C ASN A 293 -13.08 7.66 4.84
N GLY A 294 -12.11 7.93 3.93
CA GLY A 294 -11.44 6.91 3.15
C GLY A 294 -12.26 6.36 1.98
N ILE A 295 -13.37 7.00 1.59
CA ILE A 295 -14.14 6.62 0.41
C ILE A 295 -13.39 7.07 -0.84
N VAL A 296 -13.10 6.13 -1.72
CA VAL A 296 -12.33 6.36 -2.94
C VAL A 296 -13.26 6.53 -4.13
N ASN A 297 -13.23 7.71 -4.77
CA ASN A 297 -13.86 7.96 -6.04
C ASN A 297 -12.79 7.99 -7.13
N VAL A 298 -13.00 7.21 -8.19
CA VAL A 298 -12.09 7.19 -9.33
C VAL A 298 -12.88 7.61 -10.57
N SER A 299 -12.43 8.66 -11.24
CA SER A 299 -12.99 9.11 -12.51
C SER A 299 -11.97 9.03 -13.64
N ALA A 300 -12.45 8.82 -14.85
CA ALA A 300 -11.68 8.88 -16.08
C ALA A 300 -12.41 9.83 -17.05
N LYS A 301 -11.69 10.84 -17.56
CA LYS A 301 -12.22 11.85 -18.46
C LYS A 301 -11.38 11.96 -19.73
N ASP A 302 -12.00 11.81 -20.87
CA ASP A 302 -11.38 12.20 -22.14
C ASP A 302 -11.38 13.71 -22.32
N LEU A 303 -10.21 14.30 -22.32
CA LEU A 303 -10.04 15.75 -22.43
C LEU A 303 -10.42 16.28 -23.82
N GLY A 304 -10.41 15.44 -24.86
CA GLY A 304 -10.79 15.79 -26.22
C GLY A 304 -12.29 15.88 -26.42
N THR A 305 -13.06 14.90 -25.92
CA THR A 305 -14.52 14.85 -26.07
C THR A 305 -15.28 15.38 -24.86
N GLY A 306 -14.60 15.52 -23.71
CA GLY A 306 -15.21 15.91 -22.42
C GLY A 306 -16.04 14.78 -21.78
N LYS A 307 -16.08 13.58 -22.34
CA LYS A 307 -16.80 12.44 -21.75
C LYS A 307 -16.09 11.94 -20.51
N GLU A 308 -16.86 11.59 -19.50
CA GLU A 308 -16.38 11.16 -18.21
C GLU A 308 -17.19 9.97 -17.69
N GLN A 309 -16.50 9.04 -17.02
CA GLN A 309 -17.07 7.92 -16.27
C GLN A 309 -16.37 7.82 -14.92
N HIS A 310 -17.06 7.28 -13.92
CA HIS A 310 -16.53 7.14 -12.58
C HIS A 310 -17.02 5.88 -11.88
N ILE A 311 -16.29 5.49 -10.85
CA ILE A 311 -16.67 4.44 -9.89
C ILE A 311 -16.44 4.96 -8.47
N THR A 312 -17.36 4.65 -7.55
CA THR A 312 -17.18 4.88 -6.12
C THR A 312 -16.91 3.54 -5.44
N ILE A 313 -15.79 3.44 -4.74
CA ILE A 313 -15.35 2.23 -4.03
C ILE A 313 -15.72 2.41 -2.57
N THR A 314 -16.64 1.58 -2.09
CA THR A 314 -17.12 1.61 -0.70
C THR A 314 -16.46 0.54 0.15
N ALA A 315 -16.58 0.65 1.47
CA ALA A 315 -15.91 -0.19 2.47
C ALA A 315 -16.07 -1.72 2.30
N GLY A 316 -17.06 -2.20 1.57
CA GLY A 316 -17.26 -3.64 1.29
C GLY A 316 -16.20 -4.27 0.37
N SER A 317 -15.40 -3.48 -0.32
CA SER A 317 -14.30 -3.93 -1.19
C SER A 317 -12.91 -3.78 -0.56
N ASN A 318 -12.83 -3.19 0.64
CA ASN A 318 -11.56 -2.98 1.33
C ASN A 318 -10.89 -4.31 1.73
N MET A 319 -9.57 -4.31 1.73
CA MET A 319 -8.78 -5.42 2.24
C MET A 319 -8.89 -5.46 3.77
N SER A 320 -8.95 -6.67 4.33
CA SER A 320 -8.72 -6.88 5.75
C SER A 320 -7.25 -6.60 6.08
N ASP A 321 -6.94 -6.32 7.34
CA ASP A 321 -5.57 -6.04 7.77
C ASP A 321 -4.61 -7.22 7.49
N ASP A 322 -5.08 -8.48 7.58
CA ASP A 322 -4.30 -9.67 7.13
C ASP A 322 -3.97 -9.63 5.65
N GLU A 323 -4.93 -9.22 4.83
CA GLU A 323 -4.71 -9.09 3.40
C GLU A 323 -3.74 -7.93 3.11
N ILE A 324 -3.82 -6.84 3.88
CA ILE A 324 -2.89 -5.70 3.81
C ILE A 324 -1.47 -6.16 4.18
N ASP A 325 -1.30 -6.80 5.32
CA ASP A 325 -0.01 -7.32 5.78
C ASP A 325 0.59 -8.34 4.81
N LYS A 326 -0.25 -9.25 4.33
CA LYS A 326 0.16 -10.23 3.32
C LYS A 326 0.61 -9.55 2.04
N ALA A 327 -0.15 -8.56 1.55
CA ALA A 327 0.18 -7.80 0.35
C ALA A 327 1.53 -7.08 0.48
N VAL A 328 1.80 -6.45 1.63
CA VAL A 328 3.09 -5.77 1.90
C VAL A 328 4.25 -6.75 1.97
N LYS A 329 4.07 -7.90 2.67
CA LYS A 329 5.11 -8.94 2.78
C LYS A 329 5.40 -9.61 1.43
N GLU A 330 4.37 -9.92 0.66
CA GLU A 330 4.53 -10.48 -0.68
C GLU A 330 5.21 -9.46 -1.61
N ALA A 331 4.86 -8.17 -1.54
CA ALA A 331 5.52 -7.15 -2.34
C ALA A 331 7.02 -7.08 -2.03
N ALA A 332 7.41 -7.09 -0.75
CA ALA A 332 8.80 -7.09 -0.34
C ALA A 332 9.54 -8.38 -0.80
N ALA A 333 8.89 -9.55 -0.68
CA ALA A 333 9.48 -10.83 -1.08
C ALA A 333 9.72 -10.93 -2.60
N PHE A 334 8.86 -10.32 -3.41
CA PHE A 334 8.94 -10.38 -4.88
C PHE A 334 9.50 -9.11 -5.51
N GLU A 335 9.92 -8.12 -4.73
CA GLU A 335 10.35 -6.80 -5.21
C GLU A 335 11.39 -6.87 -6.34
N ALA A 336 12.45 -7.64 -6.14
CA ALA A 336 13.53 -7.78 -7.12
C ALA A 336 13.04 -8.45 -8.42
N GLN A 337 12.20 -9.48 -8.31
CA GLN A 337 11.63 -10.18 -9.45
C GLN A 337 10.65 -9.28 -10.23
N ASP A 338 9.75 -8.62 -9.52
CA ASP A 338 8.77 -7.72 -10.10
C ASP A 338 9.44 -6.52 -10.79
N LYS A 339 10.47 -5.95 -10.16
CA LYS A 339 11.24 -4.84 -10.73
C LYS A 339 11.89 -5.23 -12.06
N LYS A 340 12.53 -6.40 -12.08
CA LYS A 340 13.14 -6.93 -13.31
C LYS A 340 12.11 -7.17 -14.42
N ARG A 341 10.99 -7.78 -14.09
CA ARG A 341 9.91 -8.06 -15.03
C ARG A 341 9.28 -6.76 -15.55
N LYS A 342 9.08 -5.77 -14.68
CA LYS A 342 8.59 -4.44 -15.06
C LYS A 342 9.58 -3.75 -16.00
N GLU A 343 10.88 -3.76 -15.68
CA GLU A 343 11.91 -3.20 -16.56
C GLU A 343 11.84 -3.78 -17.98
N GLY A 344 11.63 -5.10 -18.09
CA GLY A 344 11.41 -5.75 -19.37
C GLY A 344 10.19 -5.20 -20.12
N ILE A 345 9.05 -5.10 -19.45
CA ILE A 345 7.81 -4.58 -20.05
C ILE A 345 7.96 -3.11 -20.44
N ASP A 346 8.52 -2.27 -19.57
CA ASP A 346 8.74 -0.85 -19.83
C ASP A 346 9.68 -0.65 -21.02
N THR A 347 10.77 -1.42 -21.08
CA THR A 347 11.71 -1.40 -22.22
C THR A 347 10.99 -1.75 -23.51
N ARG A 348 10.16 -2.79 -23.50
CA ARG A 348 9.39 -3.20 -24.68
C ARG A 348 8.37 -2.14 -25.09
N ASN A 349 7.58 -1.61 -24.16
CA ASN A 349 6.58 -0.58 -24.40
C ASN A 349 7.21 0.69 -25.00
N ASN A 350 8.37 1.10 -24.47
CA ASN A 350 9.13 2.23 -25.00
C ASN A 350 9.64 1.95 -26.41
N ALA A 351 10.16 0.76 -26.66
CA ALA A 351 10.61 0.35 -27.98
C ALA A 351 9.47 0.33 -29.02
N ASP A 352 8.31 -0.21 -28.64
CA ASP A 352 7.12 -0.27 -29.50
C ASP A 352 6.59 1.15 -29.81
N SER A 353 6.59 2.05 -28.82
CA SER A 353 6.24 3.46 -29.01
C SER A 353 7.22 4.17 -29.96
N MET A 354 8.52 3.91 -29.85
CA MET A 354 9.56 4.45 -30.71
C MET A 354 9.41 3.94 -32.16
N VAL A 355 9.16 2.65 -32.35
CA VAL A 355 8.86 2.06 -33.65
C VAL A 355 7.72 2.82 -34.33
N PHE A 356 6.62 3.03 -33.61
CA PHE A 356 5.47 3.74 -34.15
C PHE A 356 5.77 5.20 -34.53
N GLN A 357 6.52 5.92 -33.68
CA GLN A 357 6.91 7.30 -33.97
C GLN A 357 7.78 7.41 -35.22
N VAL A 358 8.77 6.52 -35.34
CA VAL A 358 9.68 6.50 -36.52
C VAL A 358 8.95 6.09 -37.76
N GLU A 359 8.03 5.12 -37.72
CA GLU A 359 7.19 4.75 -38.87
C GLU A 359 6.35 5.92 -39.39
N ASN A 360 5.73 6.66 -38.46
CA ASN A 360 4.93 7.84 -38.81
C ASN A 360 5.81 8.94 -39.42
N ALA A 361 6.96 9.20 -38.83
CA ALA A 361 7.92 10.17 -39.34
C ALA A 361 8.42 9.79 -40.74
N LEU A 362 8.70 8.50 -40.99
CA LEU A 362 9.08 8.01 -42.35
C LEU A 362 7.95 8.19 -43.38
N LYS A 363 6.69 7.96 -42.97
CA LYS A 363 5.52 8.18 -43.82
C LYS A 363 5.31 9.66 -44.16
N GLU A 364 5.46 10.53 -43.19
CA GLU A 364 5.31 11.99 -43.38
C GLU A 364 6.43 12.59 -44.19
N ALA A 365 7.64 12.10 -43.99
CA ALA A 365 8.81 12.56 -44.72
C ALA A 365 8.81 12.14 -46.21
N GLY A 366 8.25 10.97 -46.53
CA GLY A 366 8.07 10.49 -47.91
C GLY A 366 9.37 10.49 -48.72
N ASP A 367 9.33 11.14 -49.92
CA ASP A 367 10.49 11.25 -50.81
C ASP A 367 11.41 12.45 -50.52
N LYS A 368 11.18 13.14 -49.43
CA LYS A 368 11.93 14.34 -49.04
C LYS A 368 13.24 14.05 -48.30
N ILE A 369 13.52 12.79 -48.01
CA ILE A 369 14.73 12.33 -47.31
C ILE A 369 15.70 11.73 -48.32
N ASP A 370 16.99 11.85 -48.02
CA ASP A 370 18.04 11.13 -48.78
C ASP A 370 17.83 9.62 -48.69
N ALA A 371 17.95 8.93 -49.80
CA ALA A 371 17.68 7.49 -49.90
C ALA A 371 18.57 6.68 -48.94
N ASN A 372 19.82 7.08 -48.72
CA ASN A 372 20.73 6.38 -47.81
C ASN A 372 20.32 6.57 -46.33
N ASP A 373 19.87 7.78 -45.96
CA ASP A 373 19.39 8.04 -44.59
C ASP A 373 18.08 7.27 -44.30
N LYS A 374 17.19 7.18 -45.30
CA LYS A 374 15.97 6.39 -45.22
C LYS A 374 16.26 4.89 -45.04
N GLU A 375 17.16 4.34 -45.86
CA GLU A 375 17.56 2.91 -45.79
C GLU A 375 18.21 2.57 -44.43
N ALA A 376 19.03 3.48 -43.86
CA ALA A 376 19.61 3.30 -42.54
C ALA A 376 18.56 3.23 -41.43
N VAL A 377 17.59 4.17 -41.43
CA VAL A 377 16.50 4.19 -40.47
C VAL A 377 15.58 2.96 -40.60
N GLU A 378 15.23 2.56 -41.84
CA GLU A 378 14.42 1.37 -42.11
C GLU A 378 15.12 0.09 -41.67
N THR A 379 16.43 -0.01 -41.80
CA THR A 379 17.23 -1.15 -41.35
C THR A 379 17.18 -1.27 -39.82
N ASP A 380 17.44 -0.19 -39.10
CA ASP A 380 17.42 -0.19 -37.62
C ASP A 380 16.01 -0.38 -37.09
N LEU A 381 14.99 0.19 -37.74
CA LEU A 381 13.58 -0.02 -37.45
C LEU A 381 13.18 -1.49 -37.56
N ASN A 382 13.56 -2.16 -38.63
CA ASN A 382 13.26 -3.58 -38.86
C ASN A 382 13.98 -4.46 -37.81
N ALA A 383 15.24 -4.15 -37.50
CA ALA A 383 15.99 -4.87 -36.47
C ALA A 383 15.30 -4.77 -35.09
N LEU A 384 14.82 -3.59 -34.72
CA LEU A 384 14.09 -3.41 -33.44
C LEU A 384 12.75 -4.14 -33.45
N LYS A 385 12.02 -4.12 -34.59
CA LYS A 385 10.76 -4.88 -34.73
C LYS A 385 10.97 -6.39 -34.61
N ASP A 386 12.05 -6.92 -35.19
CA ASP A 386 12.37 -8.34 -35.09
C ASP A 386 12.65 -8.75 -33.63
N LEU A 387 13.39 -7.92 -32.86
CA LEU A 387 13.61 -8.15 -31.44
C LEU A 387 12.30 -8.10 -30.64
N LEU A 388 11.43 -7.15 -30.94
CA LEU A 388 10.11 -7.06 -30.30
C LEU A 388 9.21 -8.26 -30.61
N ALA A 389 9.26 -8.78 -31.85
CA ALA A 389 8.51 -9.97 -32.24
C ALA A 389 9.01 -11.23 -31.54
N GLN A 390 10.32 -11.40 -31.38
CA GLN A 390 10.93 -12.53 -30.67
C GLN A 390 10.61 -12.54 -29.18
N THR A 391 10.35 -11.38 -28.58
CA THR A 391 10.07 -11.23 -27.14
C THR A 391 8.58 -11.09 -26.81
N ALA A 392 7.68 -11.29 -27.80
CA ALA A 392 6.25 -10.98 -27.68
C ALA A 392 5.50 -11.68 -26.54
N ASN A 393 5.87 -12.93 -26.19
CA ASN A 393 5.09 -13.80 -25.31
C ASN A 393 5.90 -14.40 -24.13
N ALA A 394 7.10 -13.90 -23.84
CA ALA A 394 7.96 -14.45 -22.78
C ALA A 394 8.43 -13.36 -21.81
N GLU A 395 8.71 -13.77 -20.57
CA GLU A 395 9.50 -12.92 -19.67
C GLU A 395 10.89 -12.73 -20.28
N MET A 396 11.30 -11.47 -20.45
CA MET A 396 12.57 -11.15 -21.07
C MET A 396 13.74 -11.42 -20.13
N THR A 397 14.79 -12.00 -20.69
CA THR A 397 16.08 -12.13 -20.01
C THR A 397 16.83 -10.79 -20.00
N ASP A 398 17.82 -10.65 -19.10
CA ASP A 398 18.66 -9.43 -19.03
C ASP A 398 19.36 -9.15 -20.37
N ALA A 399 19.77 -10.20 -21.07
CA ALA A 399 20.38 -10.08 -22.40
C ALA A 399 19.38 -9.50 -23.42
N GLN A 400 18.15 -9.99 -23.46
CA GLN A 400 17.12 -9.48 -24.36
C GLN A 400 16.72 -8.02 -24.05
N ILE A 401 16.68 -7.64 -22.77
CA ILE A 401 16.45 -6.25 -22.35
C ILE A 401 17.61 -5.36 -22.86
N ALA A 402 18.85 -5.81 -22.69
CA ALA A 402 20.02 -5.08 -23.16
C ALA A 402 20.05 -4.96 -24.70
N ASP A 403 19.72 -6.02 -25.43
CA ASP A 403 19.66 -6.03 -26.90
C ASP A 403 18.60 -5.04 -27.42
N ILE A 404 17.42 -5.00 -26.81
CA ILE A 404 16.37 -4.05 -27.19
C ILE A 404 16.82 -2.61 -26.88
N LYS A 405 17.43 -2.34 -25.73
CA LYS A 405 17.94 -1.01 -25.38
C LYS A 405 19.01 -0.54 -26.37
N ALA A 406 19.96 -1.43 -26.73
CA ALA A 406 20.98 -1.12 -27.73
C ALA A 406 20.39 -0.85 -29.11
N ALA A 407 19.38 -1.62 -29.52
CA ALA A 407 18.68 -1.39 -30.79
C ALA A 407 17.86 -0.07 -30.77
N GLN A 408 17.28 0.32 -29.61
CA GLN A 408 16.62 1.62 -29.46
C GLN A 408 17.60 2.79 -29.58
N GLU A 409 18.78 2.71 -28.94
CA GLU A 409 19.81 3.73 -29.05
C GLU A 409 20.26 3.90 -30.53
N LYS A 410 20.53 2.78 -31.21
CA LYS A 410 20.94 2.79 -32.59
C LYS A 410 19.87 3.38 -33.51
N MET A 411 18.60 3.01 -33.33
CA MET A 411 17.49 3.57 -34.08
C MET A 411 17.31 5.08 -33.77
N MET A 412 17.55 5.53 -32.53
CA MET A 412 17.47 6.94 -32.18
C MET A 412 18.59 7.75 -32.91
N GLU A 413 19.81 7.21 -33.02
CA GLU A 413 20.89 7.86 -33.74
C GLU A 413 20.59 8.01 -35.25
N SER A 414 20.07 6.94 -35.89
CA SER A 414 19.69 6.99 -37.29
C SER A 414 18.46 7.87 -37.54
N ALA A 415 17.48 7.87 -36.64
CA ALA A 415 16.28 8.72 -36.74
C ALA A 415 16.53 10.20 -36.42
N GLN A 416 17.58 10.55 -35.68
CA GLN A 416 17.91 11.94 -35.33
C GLN A 416 18.08 12.84 -36.57
N LYS A 417 18.72 12.32 -37.61
CA LYS A 417 18.87 13.05 -38.89
C LYS A 417 17.52 13.27 -39.59
N LEU A 418 16.63 12.28 -39.50
CA LEU A 418 15.28 12.35 -40.03
C LEU A 418 14.48 13.48 -39.34
N PHE A 419 14.46 13.51 -38.01
CA PHE A 419 13.75 14.52 -37.25
C PHE A 419 14.34 15.92 -37.42
N ALA A 420 15.67 16.06 -37.53
CA ALA A 420 16.32 17.34 -37.78
C ALA A 420 15.90 17.93 -39.16
N LYS A 421 15.87 17.11 -40.20
CA LYS A 421 15.44 17.55 -41.55
C LYS A 421 13.95 17.91 -41.58
N MET A 422 13.09 17.15 -40.91
CA MET A 422 11.66 17.51 -40.78
C MET A 422 11.47 18.85 -40.09
N TYR A 423 12.24 19.12 -39.04
CA TYR A 423 12.19 20.39 -38.31
C TYR A 423 12.64 21.58 -39.19
N GLU A 424 13.74 21.43 -39.94
CA GLU A 424 14.22 22.45 -40.90
C GLU A 424 13.20 22.75 -41.98
N GLN A 425 12.52 21.74 -42.51
CA GLN A 425 11.48 21.92 -43.54
C GLN A 425 10.21 22.60 -42.97
N THR A 426 9.84 22.30 -41.74
CA THR A 426 8.70 22.96 -41.08
C THR A 426 8.97 24.45 -40.83
N GLN A 427 10.22 24.81 -40.53
CA GLN A 427 10.62 26.24 -40.44
C GLN A 427 10.68 26.95 -41.79
N GLN A 428 11.07 26.26 -42.88
CA GLN A 428 11.10 26.87 -44.21
C GLN A 428 9.72 27.02 -44.85
N ALA A 429 8.73 26.22 -44.43
CA ALA A 429 7.35 26.31 -44.95
C ALA A 429 6.50 27.44 -44.31
N GLY A 430 7.10 28.26 -43.45
CA GLY A 430 6.58 29.57 -43.03
C GLY A 430 5.26 29.56 -42.29
N GLY A 431 5.30 29.74 -40.97
CA GLY A 431 4.30 30.51 -40.24
C GLY A 431 3.12 29.74 -39.64
N GLN A 432 3.13 29.73 -38.32
CA GLN A 432 2.02 29.63 -37.40
C GLN A 432 1.38 28.26 -37.15
N ALA A 433 1.56 27.83 -35.89
CA ALA A 433 0.84 26.76 -35.19
C ALA A 433 1.18 25.33 -35.61
N GLY A 434 2.36 24.83 -35.20
CA GLY A 434 2.62 23.40 -35.09
C GLY A 434 2.53 22.94 -33.64
N PRO A 435 2.03 21.73 -33.35
CA PRO A 435 2.02 21.19 -31.99
C PRO A 435 3.45 21.00 -31.48
N ASN A 436 3.69 21.43 -30.27
CA ASN A 436 4.95 21.30 -29.55
C ASN A 436 5.28 19.81 -29.29
N PRO A 437 6.34 19.21 -29.92
CA PRO A 437 6.68 17.81 -29.68
C PRO A 437 7.44 17.55 -28.36
N GLY A 438 7.47 18.52 -27.46
CA GLY A 438 8.29 18.50 -26.25
C GLY A 438 7.61 18.06 -24.96
N ALA A 439 6.38 17.55 -24.98
CA ALA A 439 5.65 17.19 -23.76
C ALA A 439 5.47 15.67 -23.61
N GLY A 440 6.54 14.89 -23.62
CA GLY A 440 6.38 13.44 -23.50
C GLY A 440 7.63 12.61 -23.23
N ALA A 441 8.72 13.21 -22.79
CA ALA A 441 9.89 12.43 -22.38
C ALA A 441 10.65 13.15 -21.26
N GLY A 442 10.10 13.10 -20.06
CA GLY A 442 10.75 13.47 -18.82
C GLY A 442 11.02 12.24 -17.98
N ALA A 443 12.02 11.43 -18.40
CA ALA A 443 12.57 10.40 -17.55
C ALA A 443 13.44 11.04 -16.47
N ALA A 444 13.31 10.52 -15.27
CA ALA A 444 14.10 10.83 -14.10
C ALA A 444 15.59 10.73 -14.36
N GLN A 445 16.33 11.79 -14.06
CA GLN A 445 17.71 11.67 -13.61
C GLN A 445 18.01 12.82 -12.64
N GLY A 446 18.47 12.43 -11.46
CA GLY A 446 18.73 13.33 -10.36
C GLY A 446 19.96 14.20 -10.55
N GLY A 447 20.03 15.21 -9.70
CA GLY A 447 21.30 15.88 -9.36
C GLY A 447 21.25 17.39 -9.41
N ASN A 448 21.11 17.97 -8.25
CA ASN A 448 21.83 19.11 -7.68
C ASN A 448 21.57 20.56 -8.13
N GLU A 449 21.17 21.30 -7.13
CA GLU A 449 21.48 22.68 -6.71
C GLU A 449 21.00 23.92 -7.49
N SER A 450 20.29 24.67 -6.68
CA SER A 450 20.33 26.14 -6.47
C SER A 450 19.64 27.07 -7.48
N GLY A 451 18.70 27.85 -6.95
CA GLY A 451 18.32 29.14 -7.53
C GLY A 451 16.92 29.62 -7.14
N TYR A 452 16.86 30.47 -6.15
CA TYR A 452 15.71 31.28 -5.72
C TYR A 452 14.96 31.98 -6.86
N GLY A 453 13.63 31.99 -6.74
CA GLY A 453 12.75 32.85 -7.50
C GLY A 453 11.32 32.76 -6.97
N ASP A 454 10.96 33.69 -6.10
CA ASP A 454 9.60 33.97 -5.62
C ASP A 454 8.66 34.24 -6.80
N ASP A 455 7.51 33.57 -6.84
CA ASP A 455 6.24 34.12 -7.33
C ASP A 455 5.09 33.41 -6.62
N VAL A 456 4.66 34.02 -5.52
CA VAL A 456 3.43 33.74 -4.80
C VAL A 456 2.29 34.38 -5.60
N VAL A 457 1.36 33.59 -6.10
CA VAL A 457 0.08 34.07 -6.58
C VAL A 457 -0.99 33.77 -5.54
N ASP A 458 -1.41 34.77 -4.82
CA ASP A 458 -2.56 34.79 -3.93
C ASP A 458 -3.83 34.37 -4.70
N ALA A 459 -4.51 33.36 -4.25
CA ALA A 459 -5.85 33.01 -4.67
C ALA A 459 -6.84 33.49 -3.61
N ASP A 460 -7.56 34.56 -3.93
CA ASP A 460 -8.70 35.11 -3.18
C ASP A 460 -9.81 34.04 -2.99
N TYR A 461 -10.07 33.68 -1.76
CA TYR A 461 -11.30 32.96 -1.35
C TYR A 461 -12.40 33.97 -1.12
N LYS A 462 -13.49 33.89 -1.88
CA LYS A 462 -14.78 34.50 -1.52
C LYS A 462 -15.66 33.43 -0.86
N GLU A 463 -16.03 33.70 0.40
CA GLU A 463 -17.12 33.04 1.10
C GLU A 463 -18.46 33.27 0.40
N VAL A 464 -19.22 32.21 0.24
CA VAL A 464 -20.68 32.23 0.20
C VAL A 464 -21.18 31.05 1.06
#